data_0e1fa66d51691b6851268e9a29dbb26c
#
_entry.id   0e1fa66d51691b6851268e9a29dbb26c
#
_cell.length_a   1.000
_cell.length_b   1.000
_cell.length_c   1.000
_cell.angle_alpha   90.00
_cell.angle_beta   90.00
_cell.angle_gamma   90.00
#
_symmetry.space_group_name_H-M   'P 1'
#
loop_
_entity.id
_entity.type
_entity.pdbx_description
1 polymer ?
#
loop_
_entity_poly.entity_id
_entity_poly.type
_entity_poly.pdbx_seq_one_letter_code
_entity_poly.pdbx_strand_id
1 'polypeptide(L)'
;LLLKLLIIFPFLILSAELITRGAEKLEKFMGQGMAGGIIMGLLTALPETIFVIVAILREEPYIALGSAIGGNVLLFTFGIGLLGVMNYFKWRKDLIIAEEYGVEHRFLIFTTILLLFLLLYNTLDIIIAIPLIFLYFYYAFTRVKGFMNRSKGEIDYNEIVKATIYLTVGAVLLIFFSEPFVEEVAQISQELHIPSVWLALILTPLAGEIEETITAIRLTSNSQSGGSLAVFDFVGSKIENSTILLAIIGIFHGIQLQPATSELIATIIANTLAIFILMDRTLGLKESIALILIYFLVAYSTLAF
;
A
#
# COMPACT_ATOMS: atom_id res chain seq x y z
N LEU A 1 19.61 -10.82 -15.35
CA LEU A 1 18.72 -9.78 -14.81
C LEU A 1 17.33 -10.35 -14.52
N LEU A 2 16.44 -10.52 -15.49
CA LEU A 2 15.09 -11.04 -15.28
C LEU A 2 15.05 -12.39 -14.53
N LEU A 3 16.02 -13.28 -14.75
CA LEU A 3 16.09 -14.57 -14.05
C LEU A 3 16.36 -14.38 -12.54
N LYS A 4 17.17 -13.40 -12.15
CA LYS A 4 17.42 -13.11 -10.74
C LYS A 4 16.16 -12.56 -10.07
N LEU A 5 15.42 -11.65 -10.72
CA LEU A 5 14.13 -11.19 -10.22
C LEU A 5 13.15 -12.36 -10.02
N LEU A 6 13.04 -13.28 -10.99
CA LEU A 6 12.18 -14.45 -10.88
C LEU A 6 12.54 -15.36 -9.70
N ILE A 7 13.81 -15.38 -9.28
CA ILE A 7 14.24 -16.11 -8.09
C ILE A 7 13.93 -15.32 -6.81
N ILE A 8 14.14 -14.00 -6.81
CA ILE A 8 13.97 -13.14 -5.63
C ILE A 8 12.48 -12.99 -5.29
N PHE A 9 11.59 -12.80 -6.27
CA PHE A 9 10.16 -12.53 -6.07
C PHE A 9 9.44 -13.54 -5.14
N PRO A 10 9.59 -14.88 -5.30
CA PRO A 10 8.95 -15.84 -4.40
C PRO A 10 9.34 -15.66 -2.93
N PHE A 11 10.59 -15.26 -2.67
CA PHE A 11 11.07 -15.03 -1.31
C PHE A 11 10.52 -13.72 -0.73
N LEU A 12 10.39 -12.66 -1.54
CA LEU A 12 9.75 -11.42 -1.13
C LEU A 12 8.28 -11.65 -0.79
N ILE A 13 7.54 -12.36 -1.64
CA ILE A 13 6.14 -12.73 -1.40
C ILE A 13 6.01 -13.58 -0.13
N LEU A 14 6.86 -14.57 0.06
CA LEU A 14 6.88 -15.39 1.26
C LEU A 14 7.17 -14.55 2.52
N SER A 15 8.08 -13.60 2.40
CA SER A 15 8.44 -12.69 3.50
C SER A 15 7.25 -11.80 3.90
N ALA A 16 6.57 -11.19 2.94
CA ALA A 16 5.37 -10.40 3.14
C ALA A 16 4.25 -11.24 3.79
N GLU A 17 3.97 -12.44 3.25
CA GLU A 17 2.99 -13.39 3.82
C GLU A 17 3.29 -13.74 5.28
N LEU A 18 4.56 -13.96 5.65
CA LEU A 18 4.94 -14.23 7.04
C LEU A 18 4.70 -13.02 7.94
N ILE A 19 5.03 -11.81 7.48
CA ILE A 19 4.78 -10.58 8.24
C ILE A 19 3.29 -10.41 8.51
N THR A 20 2.46 -10.55 7.49
CA THR A 20 1.00 -10.37 7.64
C THR A 20 0.39 -11.44 8.53
N ARG A 21 0.77 -12.70 8.39
CA ARG A 21 0.32 -13.76 9.31
C ARG A 21 0.72 -13.49 10.75
N GLY A 22 1.90 -12.91 10.97
CA GLY A 22 2.36 -12.47 12.29
C GLY A 22 1.51 -11.32 12.83
N ALA A 23 1.24 -10.31 12.00
CA ALA A 23 0.42 -9.17 12.32
C ALA A 23 -1.03 -9.58 12.66
N GLU A 24 -1.69 -10.38 11.81
CA GLU A 24 -3.04 -10.91 12.06
C GLU A 24 -3.16 -11.68 13.39
N LYS A 25 -2.12 -12.44 13.75
CA LYS A 25 -2.10 -13.14 15.03
C LYS A 25 -1.99 -12.16 16.20
N LEU A 26 -1.15 -11.14 16.11
CA LEU A 26 -1.03 -10.12 17.16
C LEU A 26 -2.29 -9.30 17.33
N GLU A 27 -3.00 -8.98 16.22
CA GLU A 27 -4.23 -8.22 16.26
C GLU A 27 -5.27 -8.81 17.21
N LYS A 28 -5.37 -10.14 17.28
CA LYS A 28 -6.30 -10.85 18.15
C LYS A 28 -6.04 -10.58 19.64
N PHE A 29 -4.80 -10.29 20.01
CA PHE A 29 -4.37 -10.14 21.41
C PHE A 29 -4.15 -8.70 21.84
N MET A 30 -3.76 -7.82 20.92
CA MET A 30 -3.38 -6.44 21.27
C MET A 30 -4.55 -5.61 21.75
N GLY A 31 -5.75 -6.14 21.74
CA GLY A 31 -6.96 -5.43 22.17
C GLY A 31 -7.01 -4.04 21.49
N GLN A 32 -8.13 -3.67 20.99
CA GLN A 32 -8.33 -2.52 20.11
C GLN A 32 -8.20 -1.17 20.84
N GLY A 33 -7.11 -1.01 21.61
CA GLY A 33 -6.72 0.27 22.16
C GLY A 33 -5.87 1.08 21.19
N MET A 34 -5.61 2.34 21.56
CA MET A 34 -4.85 3.30 20.72
C MET A 34 -3.49 2.77 20.30
N ALA A 35 -2.74 2.16 21.21
CA ALA A 35 -1.43 1.58 20.92
C ALA A 35 -1.54 0.38 19.94
N GLY A 36 -2.54 -0.47 20.11
CA GLY A 36 -2.78 -1.62 19.24
C GLY A 36 -3.04 -1.22 17.79
N GLY A 37 -3.92 -0.25 17.55
CA GLY A 37 -4.25 0.22 16.21
C GLY A 37 -3.07 0.86 15.47
N ILE A 38 -2.25 1.67 16.17
CA ILE A 38 -1.04 2.27 15.57
C ILE A 38 -0.01 1.20 15.23
N ILE A 39 0.24 0.27 16.15
CA ILE A 39 1.20 -0.82 15.93
C ILE A 39 0.75 -1.71 14.77
N MET A 40 -0.54 -2.01 14.69
CA MET A 40 -1.06 -2.82 13.59
C MET A 40 -0.91 -2.12 12.23
N GLY A 41 -1.22 -0.82 12.14
CA GLY A 41 -0.95 -0.05 10.93
C GLY A 41 0.52 -0.14 10.50
N LEU A 42 1.44 0.11 11.42
CA LEU A 42 2.88 0.01 11.15
C LEU A 42 3.32 -1.41 10.74
N LEU A 43 2.71 -2.46 11.31
CA LEU A 43 3.05 -3.85 10.97
C LEU A 43 2.54 -4.25 9.58
N THR A 44 1.38 -3.77 9.18
CA THR A 44 0.82 -4.04 7.84
C THR A 44 1.60 -3.33 6.73
N ALA A 45 2.09 -2.10 6.97
CA ALA A 45 2.94 -1.37 6.03
C ALA A 45 4.44 -1.71 6.13
N LEU A 46 4.81 -2.71 6.94
CA LEU A 46 6.21 -3.06 7.18
C LEU A 46 6.94 -3.53 5.90
N PRO A 47 6.34 -4.31 4.99
CA PRO A 47 6.99 -4.69 3.74
C PRO A 47 7.39 -3.48 2.90
N GLU A 48 6.46 -2.55 2.65
CA GLU A 48 6.71 -1.34 1.87
C GLU A 48 7.72 -0.43 2.58
N THR A 49 7.63 -0.32 3.89
CA THR A 49 8.59 0.44 4.72
C THR A 49 10.01 -0.10 4.56
N ILE A 50 10.18 -1.41 4.57
CA ILE A 50 11.49 -2.05 4.37
C ILE A 50 12.02 -1.76 2.96
N PHE A 51 11.20 -1.90 1.91
CA PHE A 51 11.61 -1.56 0.55
C PHE A 51 12.07 -0.10 0.43
N VAL A 52 11.29 0.83 0.99
CA VAL A 52 11.63 2.27 0.98
C VAL A 52 12.96 2.53 1.72
N ILE A 53 13.13 1.96 2.91
CA ILE A 53 14.35 2.15 3.71
C ILE A 53 15.57 1.53 3.00
N VAL A 54 15.46 0.32 2.46
CA VAL A 54 16.56 -0.34 1.73
C VAL A 54 16.93 0.47 0.49
N ALA A 55 15.96 0.96 -0.28
CA ALA A 55 16.23 1.79 -1.44
C ALA A 55 16.93 3.12 -1.06
N ILE A 56 16.53 3.76 0.04
CA ILE A 56 17.20 4.94 0.58
C ILE A 56 18.64 4.64 0.96
N LEU A 57 18.89 3.54 1.67
CA LEU A 57 20.22 3.12 2.10
C LEU A 57 21.13 2.75 0.92
N ARG A 58 20.57 2.38 -0.21
CA ARG A 58 21.26 2.10 -1.47
C ARG A 58 21.41 3.33 -2.37
N GLU A 59 21.06 4.50 -1.89
CA GLU A 59 21.11 5.76 -2.65
C GLU A 59 20.23 5.73 -3.92
N GLU A 60 19.11 4.98 -3.87
CA GLU A 60 18.13 4.82 -4.94
C GLU A 60 16.75 5.46 -4.57
N PRO A 61 16.72 6.80 -4.36
CA PRO A 61 15.50 7.46 -3.85
C PRO A 61 14.31 7.39 -4.81
N TYR A 62 14.52 7.24 -6.11
CA TYR A 62 13.44 7.07 -7.08
C TYR A 62 12.83 5.66 -7.04
N ILE A 63 13.61 4.64 -6.68
CA ILE A 63 13.08 3.31 -6.37
C ILE A 63 12.26 3.37 -5.08
N ALA A 64 12.75 4.08 -4.05
CA ALA A 64 11.99 4.32 -2.83
C ALA A 64 10.65 5.02 -3.11
N LEU A 65 10.66 6.07 -3.96
CA LEU A 65 9.45 6.79 -4.35
C LEU A 65 8.45 5.88 -5.08
N GLY A 66 8.90 5.15 -6.11
CA GLY A 66 8.06 4.21 -6.84
C GLY A 66 7.46 3.13 -5.93
N SER A 67 8.25 2.63 -4.97
CA SER A 67 7.79 1.66 -3.96
C SER A 67 6.71 2.25 -3.06
N ALA A 68 6.85 3.51 -2.62
CA ALA A 68 5.88 4.17 -1.75
C ALA A 68 4.53 4.44 -2.43
N ILE A 69 4.54 4.83 -3.72
CA ILE A 69 3.31 5.24 -4.42
C ILE A 69 2.69 4.16 -5.32
N GLY A 70 3.46 3.11 -5.65
CA GLY A 70 3.01 2.08 -6.58
C GLY A 70 1.81 1.28 -6.08
N GLY A 71 1.74 1.02 -4.77
CA GLY A 71 0.61 0.36 -4.14
C GLY A 71 -0.72 1.10 -4.35
N ASN A 72 -0.71 2.43 -4.34
CA ASN A 72 -1.90 3.24 -4.64
C ASN A 72 -2.40 2.97 -6.06
N VAL A 73 -1.50 2.97 -7.03
CA VAL A 73 -1.87 2.72 -8.43
C VAL A 73 -2.41 1.31 -8.60
N LEU A 74 -1.73 0.29 -8.05
CA LEU A 74 -2.16 -1.11 -8.16
C LEU A 74 -3.49 -1.35 -7.44
N LEU A 75 -3.60 -1.00 -6.16
CA LEU A 75 -4.75 -1.39 -5.35
C LEU A 75 -6.00 -0.55 -5.65
N PHE A 76 -5.86 0.74 -5.94
CA PHE A 76 -7.02 1.60 -6.23
C PHE A 76 -7.58 1.42 -7.65
N THR A 77 -6.84 0.79 -8.53
CA THR A 77 -7.32 0.45 -9.88
C THR A 77 -7.53 -1.05 -10.01
N PHE A 78 -6.47 -1.82 -10.20
CA PHE A 78 -6.56 -3.28 -10.38
C PHE A 78 -7.16 -3.98 -9.15
N GLY A 79 -6.72 -3.64 -7.94
CA GLY A 79 -7.18 -4.27 -6.69
C GLY A 79 -8.67 -4.09 -6.46
N ILE A 80 -9.16 -2.84 -6.39
CA ILE A 80 -10.60 -2.55 -6.22
C ILE A 80 -11.41 -3.13 -7.38
N GLY A 81 -10.93 -3.01 -8.62
CA GLY A 81 -11.57 -3.61 -9.78
C GLY A 81 -11.72 -5.13 -9.66
N LEU A 82 -10.66 -5.81 -9.22
CA LEU A 82 -10.69 -7.27 -8.99
C LEU A 82 -11.72 -7.66 -7.92
N LEU A 83 -11.78 -6.92 -6.81
CA LEU A 83 -12.77 -7.17 -5.75
C LEU A 83 -14.20 -7.00 -6.27
N GLY A 84 -14.48 -5.97 -7.07
CA GLY A 84 -15.80 -5.74 -7.66
C GLY A 84 -16.20 -6.85 -8.64
N VAL A 85 -15.28 -7.29 -9.51
CA VAL A 85 -15.49 -8.45 -10.41
C VAL A 85 -15.79 -9.71 -9.59
N MET A 86 -14.99 -10.02 -8.59
CA MET A 86 -15.16 -11.19 -7.73
C MET A 86 -16.49 -11.15 -6.96
N ASN A 87 -16.82 -10.00 -6.38
CA ASN A 87 -18.09 -9.81 -5.67
C ASN A 87 -19.27 -10.10 -6.58
N TYR A 88 -19.24 -9.57 -7.82
CA TYR A 88 -20.30 -9.80 -8.79
C TYR A 88 -20.44 -11.29 -9.18
N PHE A 89 -19.33 -11.97 -9.48
CA PHE A 89 -19.38 -13.39 -9.84
C PHE A 89 -19.80 -14.29 -8.68
N LYS A 90 -19.39 -13.97 -7.46
CA LYS A 90 -19.70 -14.76 -6.26
C LYS A 90 -21.11 -14.53 -5.76
N TRP A 91 -21.54 -13.28 -5.64
CA TRP A 91 -22.78 -12.89 -4.97
C TRP A 91 -23.88 -12.43 -5.94
N ARG A 92 -23.56 -12.28 -7.24
CA ARG A 92 -24.46 -11.75 -8.28
C ARG A 92 -25.05 -10.38 -7.93
N LYS A 93 -24.26 -9.56 -7.25
CA LYS A 93 -24.62 -8.20 -6.80
C LYS A 93 -23.42 -7.28 -6.96
N ASP A 94 -23.67 -5.99 -7.08
CA ASP A 94 -22.68 -4.96 -7.02
C ASP A 94 -22.02 -4.94 -5.63
N LEU A 95 -20.76 -4.52 -5.56
CA LEU A 95 -20.06 -4.35 -4.30
C LEU A 95 -20.55 -3.06 -3.66
N ILE A 96 -21.06 -3.15 -2.44
CA ILE A 96 -21.56 -2.01 -1.66
C ILE A 96 -20.58 -1.70 -0.55
N ILE A 97 -20.15 -0.44 -0.46
CA ILE A 97 -19.21 0.05 0.55
C ILE A 97 -20.00 0.66 1.71
N ALA A 98 -19.76 0.19 2.93
CA ALA A 98 -20.48 0.61 4.11
C ALA A 98 -20.24 2.09 4.47
N GLU A 99 -21.21 2.72 5.15
CA GLU A 99 -21.14 4.14 5.54
C GLU A 99 -20.07 4.47 6.58
N GLU A 100 -19.59 3.46 7.29
CA GLU A 100 -18.65 3.58 8.42
C GLU A 100 -17.26 4.10 8.00
N TYR A 101 -16.98 4.19 6.70
CA TYR A 101 -15.67 4.54 6.13
C TYR A 101 -15.47 6.03 5.84
N GLY A 102 -16.29 6.89 6.42
CA GLY A 102 -16.18 8.34 6.23
C GLY A 102 -14.86 8.95 6.74
N VAL A 103 -14.12 8.25 7.61
CA VAL A 103 -12.80 8.68 8.08
C VAL A 103 -11.77 8.51 6.96
N GLU A 104 -11.65 7.32 6.40
CA GLU A 104 -10.71 6.98 5.34
C GLU A 104 -10.94 7.82 4.09
N HIS A 105 -12.20 8.01 3.71
CA HIS A 105 -12.57 8.87 2.58
C HIS A 105 -12.05 10.31 2.77
N ARG A 106 -12.25 10.92 3.95
CA ARG A 106 -11.74 12.27 4.23
C ARG A 106 -10.22 12.34 4.21
N PHE A 107 -9.54 11.37 4.82
CA PHE A 107 -8.08 11.35 4.84
C PHE A 107 -7.49 11.07 3.47
N LEU A 108 -8.12 10.24 2.64
CA LEU A 108 -7.71 10.04 1.26
C LEU A 108 -7.81 11.33 0.44
N ILE A 109 -8.87 12.14 0.66
CA ILE A 109 -8.98 13.47 0.04
C ILE A 109 -7.83 14.38 0.48
N PHE A 110 -7.54 14.45 1.80
CA PHE A 110 -6.43 15.28 2.29
C PHE A 110 -5.07 14.82 1.77
N THR A 111 -4.84 13.50 1.73
CA THR A 111 -3.62 12.92 1.16
C THR A 111 -3.50 13.29 -0.33
N THR A 112 -4.58 13.17 -1.10
CA THR A 112 -4.57 13.51 -2.53
C THR A 112 -4.31 15.01 -2.75
N ILE A 113 -4.84 15.89 -1.92
CA ILE A 113 -4.56 17.33 -1.97
C ILE A 113 -3.08 17.60 -1.67
N LEU A 114 -2.48 16.90 -0.68
CA LEU A 114 -1.04 17.02 -0.41
C LEU A 114 -0.18 16.50 -1.55
N LEU A 115 -0.59 15.41 -2.23
CA LEU A 115 0.11 14.93 -3.42
C LEU A 115 0.01 15.92 -4.59
N LEU A 116 -1.14 16.59 -4.77
CA LEU A 116 -1.28 17.68 -5.75
C LEU A 116 -0.35 18.86 -5.41
N PHE A 117 -0.27 19.22 -4.14
CA PHE A 117 0.65 20.27 -3.69
C PHE A 117 2.11 19.84 -3.91
N LEU A 118 2.45 18.60 -3.59
CA LEU A 118 3.76 18.02 -3.84
C LEU A 118 4.13 18.05 -5.32
N LEU A 119 3.20 17.73 -6.21
CA LEU A 119 3.38 17.81 -7.66
C LEU A 119 3.70 19.26 -8.10
N LEU A 120 3.02 20.26 -7.54
CA LEU A 120 3.24 21.67 -7.86
C LEU A 120 4.55 22.21 -7.25
N TYR A 121 4.88 21.79 -6.05
CA TYR A 121 6.12 22.17 -5.36
C TYR A 121 7.35 21.52 -5.99
N ASN A 122 7.15 20.38 -6.65
CA ASN A 122 8.16 19.64 -7.42
C ASN A 122 9.41 19.18 -6.65
N THR A 123 9.34 19.19 -5.33
CA THR A 123 10.43 18.73 -4.46
C THR A 123 9.85 17.98 -3.27
N LEU A 124 10.34 16.79 -3.00
CA LEU A 124 10.03 16.04 -1.79
C LEU A 124 11.18 16.21 -0.81
N ASP A 125 11.01 17.10 0.15
CA ASP A 125 12.00 17.47 1.15
C ASP A 125 11.40 17.48 2.56
N ILE A 126 12.18 17.92 3.55
CA ILE A 126 11.73 18.00 4.95
C ILE A 126 10.54 18.94 5.14
N ILE A 127 10.38 19.96 4.29
CA ILE A 127 9.26 20.93 4.39
C ILE A 127 7.96 20.21 4.08
N ILE A 128 7.95 19.34 3.06
CA ILE A 128 6.80 18.52 2.71
C ILE A 128 6.63 17.32 3.65
N ALA A 129 7.74 16.75 4.15
CA ALA A 129 7.68 15.63 5.07
C ALA A 129 6.93 15.96 6.38
N ILE A 130 7.08 17.18 6.91
CA ILE A 130 6.41 17.59 8.15
C ILE A 130 4.87 17.50 8.05
N PRO A 131 4.19 18.13 7.08
CA PRO A 131 2.73 18.00 6.95
C PRO A 131 2.28 16.56 6.65
N LEU A 132 3.07 15.76 5.91
CA LEU A 132 2.77 14.35 5.67
C LEU A 132 2.79 13.53 6.97
N ILE A 133 3.81 13.73 7.82
CA ILE A 133 3.91 13.09 9.15
C ILE A 133 2.73 13.51 10.03
N PHE A 134 2.42 14.80 10.05
CA PHE A 134 1.29 15.30 10.85
C PHE A 134 -0.03 14.68 10.39
N LEU A 135 -0.27 14.59 9.07
CA LEU A 135 -1.47 13.98 8.52
C LEU A 135 -1.55 12.49 8.89
N TYR A 136 -0.44 11.75 8.82
CA TYR A 136 -0.38 10.34 9.23
C TYR A 136 -0.77 10.15 10.70
N PHE A 137 -0.13 10.86 11.60
CA PHE A 137 -0.45 10.74 13.03
C PHE A 137 -1.88 11.16 13.36
N TYR A 138 -2.40 12.19 12.68
CA TYR A 138 -3.79 12.62 12.86
C TYR A 138 -4.76 11.54 12.34
N TYR A 139 -4.46 10.91 11.22
CA TYR A 139 -5.21 9.77 10.70
C TYR A 139 -5.19 8.60 11.69
N ALA A 140 -4.01 8.15 12.09
CA ALA A 140 -3.83 7.05 13.04
C ALA A 140 -4.58 7.31 14.34
N PHE A 141 -4.47 8.52 14.91
CA PHE A 141 -5.20 8.91 16.12
C PHE A 141 -6.72 8.87 15.95
N THR A 142 -7.22 9.37 14.81
CA THR A 142 -8.66 9.41 14.53
C THR A 142 -9.23 8.00 14.35
N ARG A 143 -8.49 7.14 13.60
CA ARG A 143 -8.85 5.74 13.37
C ARG A 143 -8.94 4.96 14.68
N VAL A 144 -7.96 5.13 15.53
CA VAL A 144 -7.87 4.42 16.81
C VAL A 144 -8.98 4.81 17.78
N LYS A 145 -9.40 6.08 17.82
CA LYS A 145 -10.56 6.50 18.62
C LYS A 145 -11.83 5.73 18.29
N GLY A 146 -12.02 5.36 17.01
CA GLY A 146 -13.16 4.55 16.56
C GLY A 146 -13.15 3.11 17.07
N PHE A 147 -11.98 2.55 17.40
CA PHE A 147 -11.82 1.15 17.82
C PHE A 147 -11.80 0.91 19.33
N MET A 148 -11.78 1.95 20.15
CA MET A 148 -11.59 1.85 21.62
C MET A 148 -12.67 1.05 22.39
N ASN A 149 -13.77 0.63 21.76
CA ASN A 149 -14.91 -0.02 22.40
C ASN A 149 -15.01 -1.54 22.19
N ARG A 150 -14.01 -2.21 21.64
CA ARG A 150 -14.07 -3.64 21.40
C ARG A 150 -13.32 -4.43 22.49
N SER A 151 -13.84 -5.62 22.86
CA SER A 151 -13.32 -6.47 23.94
C SER A 151 -11.94 -7.06 23.62
N LYS A 152 -11.08 -7.16 24.65
CA LYS A 152 -9.82 -7.89 24.58
C LYS A 152 -10.08 -9.40 24.45
N GLY A 153 -9.42 -10.05 23.50
CA GLY A 153 -9.34 -11.51 23.45
C GLY A 153 -8.53 -12.07 24.63
N GLU A 154 -8.72 -13.35 24.96
CA GLU A 154 -7.86 -14.05 25.93
C GLU A 154 -6.42 -14.11 25.38
N ILE A 155 -5.45 -13.87 26.27
CA ILE A 155 -4.02 -13.87 25.91
C ILE A 155 -3.55 -15.33 25.82
N ASP A 156 -3.24 -15.79 24.60
CA ASP A 156 -2.54 -17.06 24.38
C ASP A 156 -1.06 -16.80 24.08
N TYR A 157 -0.20 -17.09 25.04
CA TYR A 157 1.25 -16.89 24.90
C TYR A 157 1.86 -17.67 23.73
N ASN A 158 1.35 -18.87 23.40
CA ASN A 158 1.85 -19.66 22.28
C ASN A 158 1.59 -18.98 20.95
N GLU A 159 0.41 -18.34 20.81
CA GLU A 159 0.08 -17.58 19.59
C GLU A 159 0.89 -16.28 19.48
N ILE A 160 1.18 -15.61 20.61
CA ILE A 160 2.09 -14.45 20.62
C ILE A 160 3.50 -14.85 20.19
N VAL A 161 4.03 -15.97 20.70
CA VAL A 161 5.35 -16.48 20.31
C VAL A 161 5.38 -16.81 18.80
N LYS A 162 4.35 -17.48 18.28
CA LYS A 162 4.24 -17.77 16.85
C LYS A 162 4.18 -16.48 16.03
N ALA A 163 3.39 -15.49 16.45
CA ALA A 163 3.30 -14.19 15.78
C ALA A 163 4.66 -13.50 15.74
N THR A 164 5.37 -13.47 16.86
CA THR A 164 6.71 -12.88 16.93
C THR A 164 7.70 -13.60 16.01
N ILE A 165 7.67 -14.93 15.96
CA ILE A 165 8.52 -15.73 15.06
C ILE A 165 8.20 -15.37 13.59
N TYR A 166 6.92 -15.33 13.20
CA TYR A 166 6.51 -14.99 11.84
C TYR A 166 6.96 -13.59 11.46
N LEU A 167 6.75 -12.59 12.31
CA LEU A 167 7.19 -11.22 12.07
C LEU A 167 8.72 -11.13 11.93
N THR A 168 9.45 -11.75 12.87
CA THR A 168 10.92 -11.68 12.86
C THR A 168 11.50 -12.38 11.65
N VAL A 169 11.06 -13.61 11.36
CA VAL A 169 11.55 -14.38 10.20
C VAL A 169 11.16 -13.66 8.90
N GLY A 170 9.92 -13.20 8.77
CA GLY A 170 9.46 -12.45 7.61
C GLY A 170 10.25 -11.17 7.39
N ALA A 171 10.46 -10.35 8.44
CA ALA A 171 11.25 -9.11 8.36
C ALA A 171 12.72 -9.36 7.98
N VAL A 172 13.37 -10.36 8.58
CA VAL A 172 14.75 -10.73 8.27
C VAL A 172 14.89 -11.18 6.81
N LEU A 173 13.98 -12.05 6.35
CA LEU A 173 13.98 -12.51 4.96
C LEU A 173 13.71 -11.33 4.01
N LEU A 174 12.76 -10.46 4.35
CA LEU A 174 12.42 -9.31 3.51
C LEU A 174 13.61 -8.35 3.38
N ILE A 175 14.29 -8.01 4.47
CA ILE A 175 15.50 -7.17 4.44
C ILE A 175 16.58 -7.84 3.56
N PHE A 176 16.81 -9.14 3.74
CA PHE A 176 17.83 -9.87 2.99
C PHE A 176 17.56 -9.89 1.48
N PHE A 177 16.31 -10.04 1.06
CA PHE A 177 15.95 -10.11 -0.35
C PHE A 177 15.59 -8.74 -0.96
N SER A 178 15.26 -7.72 -0.16
CA SER A 178 14.99 -6.36 -0.66
C SER A 178 16.25 -5.70 -1.23
N GLU A 179 17.40 -5.94 -0.64
CA GLU A 179 18.67 -5.39 -1.12
C GLU A 179 19.00 -5.85 -2.55
N PRO A 180 19.11 -7.17 -2.86
CA PRO A 180 19.34 -7.62 -4.22
C PRO A 180 18.18 -7.27 -5.18
N PHE A 181 16.96 -7.11 -4.69
CA PHE A 181 15.84 -6.65 -5.50
C PHE A 181 16.04 -5.19 -5.96
N VAL A 182 16.38 -4.28 -5.03
CA VAL A 182 16.64 -2.87 -5.34
C VAL A 182 17.82 -2.74 -6.32
N GLU A 183 18.90 -3.48 -6.10
CA GLU A 183 20.06 -3.52 -7.00
C GLU A 183 19.68 -3.99 -8.40
N GLU A 184 18.88 -5.05 -8.51
CA GLU A 184 18.46 -5.60 -9.80
C GLU A 184 17.51 -4.64 -10.53
N VAL A 185 16.60 -3.95 -9.82
CA VAL A 185 15.73 -2.92 -10.39
C VAL A 185 16.57 -1.75 -10.92
N ALA A 186 17.58 -1.30 -10.18
CA ALA A 186 18.49 -0.25 -10.60
C ALA A 186 19.31 -0.66 -11.85
N GLN A 187 19.81 -1.91 -11.89
CA GLN A 187 20.54 -2.43 -13.06
C GLN A 187 19.63 -2.53 -14.29
N ILE A 188 18.41 -3.04 -14.15
CA ILE A 188 17.45 -3.12 -15.26
C ILE A 188 17.10 -1.73 -15.77
N SER A 189 16.91 -0.76 -14.88
CA SER A 189 16.69 0.64 -15.23
C SER A 189 17.79 1.18 -16.14
N GLN A 190 19.04 0.95 -15.75
CA GLN A 190 20.23 1.41 -16.50
C GLN A 190 20.37 0.70 -17.85
N GLU A 191 20.23 -0.64 -17.89
CA GLU A 191 20.42 -1.42 -19.11
C GLU A 191 19.31 -1.20 -20.15
N LEU A 192 18.06 -1.11 -19.70
CA LEU A 192 16.91 -0.93 -20.60
C LEU A 192 16.54 0.54 -20.81
N HIS A 193 17.23 1.48 -20.14
CA HIS A 193 16.91 2.91 -20.18
C HIS A 193 15.46 3.22 -19.78
N ILE A 194 14.93 2.45 -18.81
CA ILE A 194 13.59 2.62 -18.25
C ILE A 194 13.72 3.37 -16.90
N PRO A 195 12.88 4.38 -16.60
CA PRO A 195 12.94 5.07 -15.32
C PRO A 195 12.83 4.10 -14.13
N SER A 196 13.75 4.21 -13.16
CA SER A 196 13.77 3.32 -11.99
C SER A 196 12.52 3.49 -11.12
N VAL A 197 11.95 4.70 -11.05
CA VAL A 197 10.68 4.97 -10.38
C VAL A 197 9.54 4.20 -11.01
N TRP A 198 9.49 4.10 -12.35
CA TRP A 198 8.47 3.32 -13.05
C TRP A 198 8.58 1.82 -12.77
N LEU A 199 9.80 1.29 -12.84
CA LEU A 199 10.04 -0.12 -12.53
C LEU A 199 9.63 -0.44 -11.10
N ALA A 200 10.00 0.40 -10.14
CA ALA A 200 9.62 0.24 -8.74
C ALA A 200 8.10 0.37 -8.54
N LEU A 201 7.44 1.34 -9.20
CA LEU A 201 5.99 1.51 -9.15
C LEU A 201 5.20 0.26 -9.56
N ILE A 202 5.74 -0.52 -10.50
CA ILE A 202 5.11 -1.76 -10.98
C ILE A 202 5.57 -2.99 -10.17
N LEU A 203 6.88 -3.13 -9.97
CA LEU A 203 7.46 -4.37 -9.43
C LEU A 203 7.33 -4.48 -7.90
N THR A 204 7.51 -3.37 -7.18
CA THR A 204 7.47 -3.42 -5.71
C THR A 204 6.08 -3.79 -5.18
N PRO A 205 4.96 -3.22 -5.69
CA PRO A 205 3.64 -3.65 -5.24
C PRO A 205 3.31 -5.10 -5.57
N LEU A 206 3.84 -5.64 -6.66
CA LEU A 206 3.68 -7.08 -6.95
C LEU A 206 4.38 -7.96 -5.91
N ALA A 207 5.37 -7.46 -5.19
CA ALA A 207 6.03 -8.18 -4.10
C ALA A 207 5.39 -7.91 -2.74
N GLY A 208 5.04 -6.64 -2.42
CA GLY A 208 4.52 -6.22 -1.13
C GLY A 208 3.00 -6.35 -0.98
N GLU A 209 2.24 -5.99 -2.03
CA GLU A 209 0.77 -5.88 -1.96
C GLU A 209 0.02 -7.16 -2.35
N ILE A 210 0.72 -8.20 -2.82
CA ILE A 210 0.08 -9.44 -3.27
C ILE A 210 -0.66 -10.13 -2.12
N GLU A 211 -0.13 -10.03 -0.93
CA GLU A 211 -0.69 -10.62 0.27
C GLU A 211 -1.94 -9.86 0.73
N GLU A 212 -1.90 -8.52 0.74
CA GLU A 212 -3.08 -7.68 0.96
C GLU A 212 -4.18 -8.02 -0.04
N THR A 213 -3.82 -8.20 -1.31
CA THR A 213 -4.74 -8.60 -2.37
C THR A 213 -5.35 -9.99 -2.10
N ILE A 214 -4.56 -10.98 -1.68
CA ILE A 214 -5.05 -12.33 -1.34
C ILE A 214 -6.00 -12.27 -0.14
N THR A 215 -5.68 -11.52 0.89
CA THR A 215 -6.54 -11.32 2.06
C THR A 215 -7.85 -10.64 1.67
N ALA A 216 -7.79 -9.61 0.85
CA ALA A 216 -8.97 -8.93 0.30
C ALA A 216 -9.88 -9.86 -0.52
N ILE A 217 -9.28 -10.75 -1.34
CA ILE A 217 -9.98 -11.80 -2.08
C ILE A 217 -10.70 -12.76 -1.13
N ARG A 218 -10.02 -13.21 -0.08
CA ARG A 218 -10.61 -14.10 0.94
C ARG A 218 -11.79 -13.43 1.65
N LEU A 219 -11.63 -12.17 2.11
CA LEU A 219 -12.69 -11.40 2.74
C LEU A 219 -13.92 -11.27 1.83
N THR A 220 -13.73 -10.86 0.57
CA THR A 220 -14.79 -10.71 -0.42
C THR A 220 -15.49 -12.03 -0.73
N SER A 221 -14.76 -13.15 -0.69
CA SER A 221 -15.31 -14.49 -0.95
C SER A 221 -16.07 -15.06 0.26
N ASN A 222 -15.71 -14.67 1.47
CA ASN A 222 -16.28 -15.25 2.69
C ASN A 222 -17.62 -14.63 3.09
N SER A 223 -17.84 -13.34 2.79
CA SER A 223 -19.09 -12.66 3.12
C SER A 223 -19.40 -11.53 2.13
N GLN A 224 -20.67 -11.19 1.98
CA GLN A 224 -21.10 -10.08 1.12
C GLN A 224 -20.58 -8.71 1.61
N SER A 225 -20.36 -8.54 2.90
CA SER A 225 -19.74 -7.33 3.49
C SER A 225 -18.21 -7.35 3.43
N GLY A 226 -17.60 -8.50 3.15
CA GLY A 226 -16.15 -8.66 3.12
C GLY A 226 -15.46 -7.83 2.06
N GLY A 227 -16.11 -7.61 0.91
CA GLY A 227 -15.59 -6.74 -0.13
C GLY A 227 -15.49 -5.27 0.31
N SER A 228 -16.45 -4.81 1.11
CA SER A 228 -16.40 -3.47 1.72
C SER A 228 -15.23 -3.32 2.69
N LEU A 229 -14.99 -4.33 3.55
CA LEU A 229 -13.85 -4.35 4.46
C LEU A 229 -12.52 -4.34 3.69
N ALA A 230 -12.43 -5.12 2.62
CA ALA A 230 -11.24 -5.20 1.79
C ALA A 230 -10.89 -3.86 1.11
N VAL A 231 -11.89 -3.15 0.58
CA VAL A 231 -11.68 -1.80 0.02
C VAL A 231 -11.20 -0.84 1.11
N PHE A 232 -11.77 -0.96 2.31
CA PHE A 232 -11.37 -0.15 3.46
C PHE A 232 -9.90 -0.38 3.85
N ASP A 233 -9.46 -1.64 3.90
CA ASP A 233 -8.07 -1.98 4.22
C ASP A 233 -7.13 -1.39 3.18
N PHE A 234 -7.44 -1.50 1.88
CA PHE A 234 -6.67 -0.87 0.82
C PHE A 234 -6.54 0.64 1.00
N VAL A 235 -7.65 1.33 1.31
CA VAL A 235 -7.61 2.79 1.50
C VAL A 235 -6.75 3.15 2.71
N GLY A 236 -6.87 2.42 3.81
CA GLY A 236 -6.12 2.66 5.04
C GLY A 236 -4.62 2.55 4.83
N SER A 237 -4.16 1.45 4.22
CA SER A 237 -2.73 1.22 3.96
C SER A 237 -2.16 2.22 2.96
N LYS A 238 -2.94 2.63 1.94
CA LYS A 238 -2.44 3.58 0.93
C LYS A 238 -2.42 5.04 1.42
N ILE A 239 -3.24 5.42 2.39
CA ILE A 239 -3.07 6.69 3.12
C ILE A 239 -1.72 6.67 3.86
N GLU A 240 -1.38 5.56 4.51
CA GLU A 240 -0.11 5.38 5.20
C GLU A 240 1.07 5.47 4.23
N ASN A 241 1.05 4.71 3.13
CA ASN A 241 2.10 4.73 2.12
C ASN A 241 2.31 6.14 1.53
N SER A 242 1.24 6.84 1.18
CA SER A 242 1.30 8.20 0.62
C SER A 242 1.58 9.30 1.65
N THR A 243 1.75 8.97 2.91
CA THR A 243 2.09 9.94 3.97
C THR A 243 3.43 9.60 4.61
N ILE A 244 3.50 8.56 5.46
CA ILE A 244 4.71 8.28 6.25
C ILE A 244 5.87 7.81 5.38
N LEU A 245 5.63 6.99 4.33
CA LEU A 245 6.72 6.53 3.47
C LEU A 245 7.30 7.66 2.62
N LEU A 246 6.45 8.54 2.08
CA LEU A 246 6.94 9.74 1.39
C LEU A 246 7.68 10.68 2.34
N ALA A 247 7.20 10.83 3.57
CA ALA A 247 7.90 11.64 4.56
C ALA A 247 9.30 11.10 4.89
N ILE A 248 9.47 9.78 5.01
CA ILE A 248 10.78 9.14 5.20
C ILE A 248 11.72 9.52 4.07
N ILE A 249 11.27 9.43 2.80
CA ILE A 249 12.09 9.82 1.65
C ILE A 249 12.50 11.30 1.74
N GLY A 250 11.54 12.19 2.02
CA GLY A 250 11.78 13.63 2.12
C GLY A 250 12.75 14.02 3.24
N ILE A 251 12.76 13.29 4.35
CA ILE A 251 13.69 13.53 5.47
C ILE A 251 15.11 13.11 5.12
N PHE A 252 15.26 11.93 4.51
CA PHE A 252 16.58 11.32 4.34
C PHE A 252 17.30 11.74 3.05
N HIS A 253 16.56 12.05 1.98
CA HIS A 253 17.18 12.29 0.68
C HIS A 253 16.87 13.62 0.03
N GLY A 254 15.68 14.20 0.24
CA GLY A 254 15.30 15.44 -0.46
C GLY A 254 15.45 15.32 -1.99
N ILE A 255 14.40 14.93 -2.73
CA ILE A 255 14.48 14.66 -4.16
C ILE A 255 13.66 15.64 -5.01
N GLN A 256 14.14 15.92 -6.22
CA GLN A 256 13.37 16.60 -7.25
C GLN A 256 12.39 15.61 -7.89
N LEU A 257 11.14 16.02 -8.10
CA LEU A 257 10.09 15.12 -8.60
C LEU A 257 9.90 15.15 -10.11
N GLN A 258 10.61 16.04 -10.81
CA GLN A 258 10.51 16.12 -12.27
C GLN A 258 10.70 14.76 -12.97
N PRO A 259 11.66 13.88 -12.56
CA PRO A 259 11.80 12.57 -13.19
C PRO A 259 10.69 11.57 -12.84
N ALA A 260 9.81 11.89 -11.88
CA ALA A 260 8.74 11.02 -11.40
C ALA A 260 7.34 11.67 -11.53
N THR A 261 7.24 12.69 -12.36
CA THR A 261 6.00 13.48 -12.54
C THR A 261 4.85 12.62 -13.05
N SER A 262 5.11 11.73 -14.02
CA SER A 262 4.11 10.83 -14.60
C SER A 262 3.58 9.83 -13.57
N GLU A 263 4.43 9.26 -12.73
CA GLU A 263 4.08 8.31 -11.70
C GLU A 263 3.29 8.97 -10.56
N LEU A 264 3.67 10.20 -10.22
CA LEU A 264 2.92 10.97 -9.22
C LEU A 264 1.52 11.35 -9.73
N ILE A 265 1.40 11.76 -11.00
CA ILE A 265 0.10 12.00 -11.65
C ILE A 265 -0.74 10.71 -11.68
N ALA A 266 -0.14 9.58 -12.03
CA ALA A 266 -0.81 8.28 -12.01
C ALA A 266 -1.37 7.94 -10.62
N THR A 267 -0.60 8.20 -9.57
CA THR A 267 -1.02 8.01 -8.18
C THR A 267 -2.19 8.93 -7.81
N ILE A 268 -2.13 10.20 -8.19
CA ILE A 268 -3.21 11.17 -7.96
C ILE A 268 -4.50 10.73 -8.69
N ILE A 269 -4.37 10.24 -9.92
CA ILE A 269 -5.52 9.69 -10.68
C ILE A 269 -6.10 8.48 -9.94
N ALA A 270 -5.28 7.53 -9.52
CA ALA A 270 -5.72 6.35 -8.81
C ALA A 270 -6.44 6.70 -7.48
N ASN A 271 -5.88 7.61 -6.70
CA ASN A 271 -6.50 8.13 -5.48
C ASN A 271 -7.85 8.80 -5.78
N THR A 272 -7.92 9.60 -6.85
CA THR A 272 -9.15 10.30 -7.27
C THR A 272 -10.25 9.31 -7.65
N LEU A 273 -9.91 8.24 -8.38
CA LEU A 273 -10.84 7.17 -8.71
C LEU A 273 -11.37 6.48 -7.45
N ALA A 274 -10.49 6.16 -6.50
CA ALA A 274 -10.90 5.59 -5.22
C ALA A 274 -11.84 6.54 -4.42
N ILE A 275 -11.55 7.85 -4.41
CA ILE A 275 -12.41 8.86 -3.78
C ILE A 275 -13.82 8.83 -4.40
N PHE A 276 -13.95 8.78 -5.72
CA PHE A 276 -15.26 8.71 -6.39
C PHE A 276 -16.01 7.41 -6.05
N ILE A 277 -15.34 6.28 -6.03
CA ILE A 277 -15.93 4.99 -5.64
C ILE A 277 -16.45 5.04 -4.20
N LEU A 278 -15.66 5.61 -3.29
CA LEU A 278 -16.06 5.76 -1.89
C LEU A 278 -17.22 6.76 -1.72
N MET A 279 -17.37 7.75 -2.61
CA MET A 279 -18.52 8.68 -2.62
C MET A 279 -19.77 8.01 -3.10
N ASP A 280 -19.72 7.27 -4.20
CA ASP A 280 -20.87 6.56 -4.79
C ASP A 280 -21.27 5.35 -3.97
N ARG A 281 -20.31 4.73 -3.27
CA ARG A 281 -20.49 3.54 -2.40
C ARG A 281 -21.00 2.30 -3.11
N THR A 282 -21.03 2.31 -4.41
CA THR A 282 -21.41 1.17 -5.24
C THR A 282 -20.37 0.94 -6.31
N LEU A 283 -20.06 -0.30 -6.58
CA LEU A 283 -19.14 -0.67 -7.64
C LEU A 283 -19.72 -1.81 -8.46
N GLY A 284 -20.20 -1.46 -9.65
CA GLY A 284 -20.76 -2.41 -10.60
C GLY A 284 -19.69 -3.15 -11.40
N LEU A 285 -20.11 -4.23 -12.10
CA LEU A 285 -19.18 -5.04 -12.90
C LEU A 285 -18.46 -4.25 -13.99
N LYS A 286 -19.17 -3.33 -14.68
CA LYS A 286 -18.57 -2.51 -15.76
C LYS A 286 -17.49 -1.56 -15.23
N GLU A 287 -17.75 -0.91 -14.11
CA GLU A 287 -16.82 -0.03 -13.43
C GLU A 287 -15.59 -0.81 -12.94
N SER A 288 -15.82 -1.99 -12.39
CA SER A 288 -14.76 -2.89 -11.95
C SER A 288 -13.82 -3.30 -13.08
N ILE A 289 -14.37 -3.67 -14.25
CA ILE A 289 -13.56 -3.99 -15.44
C ILE A 289 -12.84 -2.73 -15.95
N ALA A 290 -13.51 -1.57 -15.94
CA ALA A 290 -12.89 -0.32 -16.34
C ALA A 290 -11.68 0.02 -15.46
N LEU A 291 -11.77 -0.16 -14.14
CA LEU A 291 -10.64 0.05 -13.21
C LEU A 291 -9.45 -0.86 -13.53
N ILE A 292 -9.69 -2.14 -13.81
CA ILE A 292 -8.63 -3.07 -14.22
C ILE A 292 -7.95 -2.59 -15.52
N LEU A 293 -8.73 -2.16 -16.51
CA LEU A 293 -8.20 -1.64 -17.77
C LEU A 293 -7.43 -0.33 -17.57
N ILE A 294 -7.89 0.54 -16.66
CA ILE A 294 -7.21 1.79 -16.30
C ILE A 294 -5.82 1.49 -15.71
N TYR A 295 -5.66 0.43 -14.90
CA TYR A 295 -4.34 0.03 -14.40
C TYR A 295 -3.32 -0.16 -15.53
N PHE A 296 -3.66 -0.96 -16.53
CA PHE A 296 -2.77 -1.22 -17.66
C PHE A 296 -2.54 0.03 -18.52
N LEU A 297 -3.57 0.87 -18.69
CA LEU A 297 -3.43 2.12 -19.42
C LEU A 297 -2.48 3.09 -18.68
N VAL A 298 -2.64 3.23 -17.37
CA VAL A 298 -1.79 4.10 -16.54
C VAL A 298 -0.36 3.57 -16.53
N ALA A 299 -0.16 2.27 -16.30
CA ALA A 299 1.16 1.65 -16.31
C ALA A 299 1.88 1.83 -17.66
N TYR A 300 1.15 1.76 -18.78
CA TYR A 300 1.70 2.00 -20.11
C TYR A 300 1.98 3.49 -20.34
N SER A 301 1.07 4.38 -19.99
CA SER A 301 1.22 5.82 -20.22
C SER A 301 2.40 6.41 -19.43
N THR A 302 2.62 5.99 -18.19
CA THR A 302 3.74 6.45 -17.38
C THR A 302 5.11 5.99 -17.92
N LEU A 303 5.15 4.93 -18.72
CA LEU A 303 6.37 4.52 -19.41
C LEU A 303 6.63 5.34 -20.68
N ALA A 304 5.58 5.85 -21.32
CA ALA A 304 5.67 6.52 -22.62
C ALA A 304 6.02 8.02 -22.53
N PHE A 305 5.89 8.60 -21.35
CA PHE A 305 6.17 10.01 -21.03
C PHE A 305 7.33 10.15 -20.07
#